data_1c63f2532049eaae672d1b80bf1b94c2
#
_entry.id   1c63f2532049eaae672d1b80bf1b94c2
#
_cell.length_a   1.000
_cell.length_b   1.000
_cell.length_c   1.000
_cell.angle_alpha   90.00
_cell.angle_beta   90.00
_cell.angle_gamma   90.00
#
_symmetry.space_group_name_H-M   'P 1'
#
loop_
_entity.id
_entity.type
_entity.pdbx_description
1 polymer ?
#
loop_
_entity_poly.entity_id
_entity_poly.type
_entity_poly.pdbx_seq_one_letter_code
_entity_poly.pdbx_strand_id
1 'polypeptide(L)'
;VKNNAEFENVGQWKRAWYYSRDNENMHQSVQRESKAARDSAGILDASTLGKIDIKGSDATEFLNRVYTNAWSKLSIGKCRYGLMLNEDGMVYDDGVTTRIDENHYLMTTTTGGAANVLSKLEDYLQTEWPELDVWLTSVTDHYATASICGPNSKKILKKLFSDIEFNDQNFPHMSFKNAKIGGIDCRIMRISFTGEHSYEINIEAKYGNSLWEKCMDAGKDFNITPYGTE
;
A
#
# COMPACT_ATOMS: atom_id res chain seq x y z
N VAL A 1 -15.12 -13.22 -1.61
CA VAL A 1 -16.29 -14.10 -1.84
C VAL A 1 -15.89 -15.30 -2.72
N LYS A 2 -15.39 -15.09 -3.95
CA LYS A 2 -14.97 -16.20 -4.85
C LYS A 2 -13.86 -17.12 -4.27
N ASN A 3 -13.04 -16.62 -3.36
CA ASN A 3 -11.90 -17.34 -2.80
C ASN A 3 -12.08 -17.74 -1.33
N ASN A 4 -13.33 -17.77 -0.83
CA ASN A 4 -13.67 -18.12 0.56
C ASN A 4 -12.93 -17.26 1.60
N ALA A 5 -12.89 -15.95 1.38
CA ALA A 5 -12.33 -15.03 2.34
C ALA A 5 -13.25 -14.90 3.56
N GLU A 6 -12.68 -15.07 4.73
CA GLU A 6 -13.26 -14.62 6.00
C GLU A 6 -12.85 -13.17 6.25
N PHE A 7 -13.79 -12.36 6.75
CA PHE A 7 -13.59 -10.92 6.87
C PHE A 7 -13.61 -10.46 8.32
N GLU A 8 -12.71 -9.54 8.63
CA GLU A 8 -12.78 -8.74 9.85
C GLU A 8 -13.35 -7.34 9.56
N ASN A 9 -13.97 -6.74 10.57
CA ASN A 9 -14.44 -5.37 10.49
C ASN A 9 -13.35 -4.42 11.04
N VAL A 10 -12.89 -3.47 10.20
CA VAL A 10 -11.93 -2.43 10.60
C VAL A 10 -12.53 -1.08 10.23
N GLY A 11 -13.11 -0.40 11.21
CA GLY A 11 -13.93 0.79 10.97
C GLY A 11 -15.11 0.47 10.05
N GLN A 12 -15.20 1.15 8.93
CA GLN A 12 -16.25 0.94 7.92
C GLN A 12 -15.88 -0.12 6.87
N TRP A 13 -14.69 -0.69 6.96
CA TRP A 13 -14.18 -1.65 5.99
C TRP A 13 -14.42 -3.08 6.44
N LYS A 14 -14.66 -3.95 5.45
CA LYS A 14 -14.49 -5.40 5.59
C LYS A 14 -13.18 -5.77 4.91
N ARG A 15 -12.21 -6.19 5.72
CA ARG A 15 -10.89 -6.57 5.27
C ARG A 15 -10.74 -8.08 5.30
N ALA A 16 -10.14 -8.69 4.27
CA ALA A 16 -9.88 -10.12 4.29
C ALA A 16 -8.93 -10.46 5.44
N TRP A 17 -9.41 -11.27 6.37
CA TRP A 17 -8.68 -11.70 7.56
C TRP A 17 -7.83 -12.93 7.26
N TYR A 18 -8.45 -13.96 6.66
CA TYR A 18 -7.79 -15.14 6.09
C TYR A 18 -8.70 -15.76 5.02
N TYR A 19 -8.17 -16.76 4.28
CA TYR A 19 -8.92 -17.46 3.25
C TYR A 19 -9.09 -18.93 3.63
N SER A 20 -10.31 -19.31 4.02
CA SER A 20 -10.60 -20.67 4.46
C SER A 20 -10.59 -21.68 3.29
N ARG A 21 -10.22 -22.92 3.58
CA ARG A 21 -10.41 -24.08 2.70
C ARG A 21 -11.15 -25.16 3.46
N ASP A 22 -11.78 -26.08 2.70
CA ASP A 22 -12.46 -27.24 3.30
C ASP A 22 -11.50 -28.00 4.21
N ASN A 23 -12.00 -28.34 5.42
CA ASN A 23 -11.26 -29.04 6.47
C ASN A 23 -10.05 -28.30 7.09
N GLU A 24 -9.88 -27.01 6.84
CA GLU A 24 -8.92 -26.15 7.54
C GLU A 24 -9.60 -25.32 8.64
N ASN A 25 -8.98 -25.25 9.82
CA ASN A 25 -9.30 -24.20 10.78
C ASN A 25 -8.50 -22.93 10.46
N MET A 26 -8.80 -21.82 11.15
CA MET A 26 -8.16 -20.52 10.96
C MET A 26 -6.61 -20.64 11.02
N HIS A 27 -6.05 -21.29 12.03
CA HIS A 27 -4.59 -21.41 12.17
C HIS A 27 -3.94 -22.17 11.02
N GLN A 28 -4.60 -23.20 10.50
CA GLN A 28 -4.11 -23.95 9.34
C GLN A 28 -4.16 -23.11 8.06
N SER A 29 -5.22 -22.31 7.89
CA SER A 29 -5.34 -21.38 6.76
C SER A 29 -4.24 -20.33 6.81
N VAL A 30 -4.04 -19.66 7.95
CA VAL A 30 -2.98 -18.66 8.17
C VAL A 30 -1.58 -19.26 7.94
N GLN A 31 -1.33 -20.45 8.46
CA GLN A 31 -0.05 -21.15 8.25
C GLN A 31 0.20 -21.43 6.76
N ARG A 32 -0.80 -21.89 6.03
CA ARG A 32 -0.73 -22.14 4.59
C ARG A 32 -0.45 -20.85 3.81
N GLU A 33 -1.14 -19.77 4.14
CA GLU A 33 -0.99 -18.46 3.51
C GLU A 33 0.40 -17.87 3.75
N SER A 34 0.84 -17.87 5.01
CA SER A 34 2.19 -17.42 5.39
C SER A 34 3.28 -18.24 4.68
N LYS A 35 3.10 -19.57 4.62
CA LYS A 35 4.03 -20.44 3.91
C LYS A 35 4.07 -20.14 2.40
N ALA A 36 2.92 -19.93 1.76
CA ALA A 36 2.85 -19.59 0.35
C ALA A 36 3.57 -18.27 0.04
N ALA A 37 3.38 -17.24 0.88
CA ALA A 37 4.07 -15.96 0.77
C ALA A 37 5.60 -16.10 0.88
N ARG A 38 6.09 -17.00 1.76
CA ARG A 38 7.52 -17.27 1.96
C ARG A 38 8.13 -18.11 0.85
N ASP A 39 7.43 -19.18 0.43
CA ASP A 39 8.01 -20.20 -0.45
C ASP A 39 7.80 -19.88 -1.93
N SER A 40 6.79 -19.09 -2.28
CA SER A 40 6.42 -18.83 -3.67
C SER A 40 5.88 -17.41 -3.90
N ALA A 41 4.58 -17.21 -3.76
CA ALA A 41 3.94 -15.92 -3.95
C ALA A 41 2.62 -15.81 -3.18
N GLY A 42 2.40 -14.67 -2.55
CA GLY A 42 1.13 -14.27 -1.95
C GLY A 42 0.54 -13.05 -2.63
N ILE A 43 -0.78 -12.91 -2.54
CA ILE A 43 -1.51 -11.69 -2.96
C ILE A 43 -2.45 -11.26 -1.86
N LEU A 44 -2.38 -9.97 -1.49
CA LEU A 44 -3.22 -9.32 -0.49
C LEU A 44 -4.04 -8.20 -1.14
N ASP A 45 -5.30 -8.09 -0.76
CA ASP A 45 -6.10 -6.89 -1.02
C ASP A 45 -5.76 -5.82 0.03
N ALA A 46 -4.94 -4.85 -0.36
CA ALA A 46 -4.52 -3.72 0.46
C ALA A 46 -5.32 -2.44 0.17
N SER A 47 -6.49 -2.56 -0.47
CA SER A 47 -7.33 -1.41 -0.86
C SER A 47 -7.81 -0.61 0.34
N THR A 48 -7.95 -1.24 1.50
CA THR A 48 -8.48 -0.62 2.72
C THR A 48 -7.48 0.25 3.48
N LEU A 49 -6.19 0.19 3.17
CA LEU A 49 -5.19 1.12 3.73
C LEU A 49 -5.60 2.56 3.40
N GLY A 50 -5.53 3.44 4.41
CA GLY A 50 -5.78 4.85 4.17
C GLY A 50 -4.82 5.42 3.15
N LYS A 51 -5.31 6.31 2.29
CA LYS A 51 -4.51 7.01 1.28
C LYS A 51 -4.88 8.49 1.29
N ILE A 52 -3.88 9.33 1.49
CA ILE A 52 -4.05 10.78 1.55
C ILE A 52 -3.10 11.42 0.53
N ASP A 53 -3.66 12.16 -0.41
CA ASP A 53 -2.90 13.07 -1.27
C ASP A 53 -2.54 14.33 -0.47
N ILE A 54 -1.27 14.70 -0.49
CA ILE A 54 -0.72 15.89 0.18
C ILE A 54 -0.05 16.74 -0.89
N LYS A 55 -0.58 17.94 -1.13
CA LYS A 55 -0.09 18.85 -2.15
C LYS A 55 0.10 20.25 -1.58
N GLY A 56 1.02 21.00 -2.14
CA GLY A 56 1.30 22.38 -1.77
C GLY A 56 2.78 22.68 -1.69
N SER A 57 3.14 23.95 -1.79
CA SER A 57 4.54 24.39 -1.73
C SER A 57 5.22 24.02 -0.41
N ASP A 58 4.44 23.95 0.68
CA ASP A 58 4.91 23.62 2.03
C ASP A 58 4.66 22.17 2.47
N ALA A 59 4.25 21.28 1.53
CA ALA A 59 3.95 19.89 1.83
C ALA A 59 5.14 19.14 2.47
N THR A 60 6.37 19.42 2.01
CA THR A 60 7.59 18.84 2.60
C THR A 60 7.82 19.31 4.03
N GLU A 61 7.68 20.61 4.29
CA GLU A 61 7.82 21.20 5.62
C GLU A 61 6.77 20.65 6.58
N PHE A 62 5.52 20.59 6.14
CA PHE A 62 4.43 20.00 6.91
C PHE A 62 4.73 18.56 7.34
N LEU A 63 5.14 17.71 6.38
CA LEU A 63 5.51 16.33 6.68
C LEU A 63 6.68 16.23 7.65
N ASN A 64 7.68 17.13 7.58
CA ASN A 64 8.80 17.17 8.54
C ASN A 64 8.35 17.51 9.96
N ARG A 65 7.28 18.30 10.12
CA ARG A 65 6.73 18.64 11.45
C ARG A 65 5.92 17.49 12.06
N VAL A 66 5.23 16.73 11.22
CA VAL A 66 4.27 15.70 11.66
C VAL A 66 4.94 14.34 11.90
N TYR A 67 5.86 13.94 11.02
CA TYR A 67 6.47 12.61 11.03
C TYR A 67 7.91 12.64 11.52
N THR A 68 8.38 11.52 12.06
CA THR A 68 9.74 11.39 12.65
C THR A 68 10.87 11.42 11.62
N ASN A 69 10.58 11.43 10.33
CA ASN A 69 11.55 11.33 9.25
C ASN A 69 11.84 12.68 8.59
N ALA A 70 13.04 12.81 8.00
CA ALA A 70 13.43 13.98 7.22
C ALA A 70 12.92 13.88 5.78
N TRP A 71 11.72 14.38 5.52
CA TRP A 71 11.07 14.32 4.19
C TRP A 71 11.76 15.20 3.15
N SER A 72 12.40 16.28 3.57
CA SER A 72 13.25 17.12 2.71
C SER A 72 14.38 16.36 2.02
N LYS A 73 14.80 15.22 2.58
CA LYS A 73 15.84 14.33 2.00
C LYS A 73 15.23 13.20 1.15
N LEU A 74 13.92 13.14 0.98
CA LEU A 74 13.28 12.15 0.12
C LEU A 74 13.26 12.64 -1.32
N SER A 75 13.93 11.93 -2.22
CA SER A 75 13.94 12.26 -3.65
C SER A 75 12.59 11.95 -4.31
N ILE A 76 12.23 12.69 -5.36
CA ILE A 76 11.08 12.36 -6.22
C ILE A 76 11.26 10.92 -6.75
N GLY A 77 10.16 10.17 -6.82
CA GLY A 77 10.18 8.76 -7.24
C GLY A 77 10.50 7.76 -6.13
N LYS A 78 10.73 8.25 -4.89
CA LYS A 78 11.04 7.42 -3.73
C LYS A 78 9.90 7.38 -2.72
N CYS A 79 9.91 6.28 -1.95
CA CYS A 79 9.01 6.04 -0.84
C CYS A 79 9.82 6.04 0.47
N ARG A 80 9.15 6.32 1.58
CA ARG A 80 9.73 6.23 2.93
C ARG A 80 8.67 5.81 3.93
N TYR A 81 8.99 4.82 4.73
CA TYR A 81 8.22 4.46 5.91
C TYR A 81 8.42 5.54 6.98
N GLY A 82 7.35 5.93 7.64
CA GLY A 82 7.34 6.96 8.67
C GLY A 82 6.42 6.62 9.82
N LEU A 83 6.76 7.15 11.00
CA LEU A 83 5.96 7.08 12.20
C LEU A 83 5.39 8.45 12.52
N MET A 84 4.09 8.49 12.79
CA MET A 84 3.40 9.63 13.39
C MET A 84 3.29 9.37 14.88
N LEU A 85 3.72 10.30 15.69
CA LEU A 85 3.71 10.17 17.14
C LEU A 85 2.69 11.12 17.75
N ASN A 86 2.18 10.74 18.92
CA ASN A 86 1.49 11.64 19.84
C ASN A 86 2.49 12.51 20.60
N GLU A 87 1.99 13.47 21.34
CA GLU A 87 2.78 14.40 22.17
C GLU A 87 3.57 13.70 23.27
N ASP A 88 3.11 12.55 23.73
CA ASP A 88 3.78 11.67 24.69
C ASP A 88 4.85 10.77 24.06
N GLY A 89 5.05 10.86 22.75
CA GLY A 89 6.01 10.05 21.99
C GLY A 89 5.53 8.65 21.62
N MET A 90 4.29 8.30 21.96
CA MET A 90 3.71 7.01 21.54
C MET A 90 3.28 7.05 20.07
N VAL A 91 3.39 5.90 19.40
CA VAL A 91 2.99 5.78 18.00
C VAL A 91 1.49 6.02 17.85
N TYR A 92 1.13 7.00 17.04
CA TYR A 92 -0.24 7.31 16.67
C TYR A 92 -0.70 6.53 15.46
N ASP A 93 0.11 6.55 14.42
CA ASP A 93 -0.06 5.77 13.18
C ASP A 93 1.27 5.60 12.47
N ASP A 94 1.30 4.73 11.47
CA ASP A 94 2.45 4.50 10.62
C ASP A 94 2.02 4.29 9.17
N GLY A 95 2.97 4.42 8.25
CA GLY A 95 2.69 4.18 6.85
C GLY A 95 3.85 4.53 5.93
N VAL A 96 3.61 4.38 4.65
CA VAL A 96 4.58 4.71 3.62
C VAL A 96 4.15 5.96 2.89
N THR A 97 5.01 6.97 2.87
CA THR A 97 4.80 8.18 2.09
C THR A 97 5.69 8.15 0.85
N THR A 98 5.09 8.44 -0.29
CA THR A 98 5.72 8.43 -1.61
C THR A 98 5.80 9.86 -2.13
N ARG A 99 7.00 10.34 -2.51
CA ARG A 99 7.16 11.64 -3.16
C ARG A 99 6.90 11.50 -4.65
N ILE A 100 5.73 11.94 -5.08
CA ILE A 100 5.24 11.84 -6.46
C ILE A 100 5.90 12.91 -7.34
N ASP A 101 5.98 14.14 -6.82
CA ASP A 101 6.55 15.30 -7.48
C ASP A 101 7.15 16.25 -6.43
N GLU A 102 7.66 17.38 -6.84
CA GLU A 102 8.29 18.36 -5.95
C GLU A 102 7.38 18.72 -4.77
N ASN A 103 6.12 19.03 -5.05
CA ASN A 103 5.10 19.49 -4.09
C ASN A 103 3.92 18.53 -3.98
N HIS A 104 4.13 17.23 -4.26
CA HIS A 104 3.07 16.23 -4.23
C HIS A 104 3.55 14.94 -3.59
N TYR A 105 2.85 14.51 -2.54
CA TYR A 105 3.07 13.25 -1.85
C TYR A 105 1.76 12.43 -1.82
N LEU A 106 1.92 11.11 -1.89
CA LEU A 106 0.86 10.15 -1.56
C LEU A 106 1.28 9.42 -0.29
N MET A 107 0.51 9.60 0.76
CA MET A 107 0.73 8.99 2.06
C MET A 107 -0.24 7.83 2.28
N THR A 108 0.24 6.70 2.78
CA THR A 108 -0.61 5.62 3.29
C THR A 108 -0.63 5.64 4.81
N THR A 109 -1.74 5.15 5.39
CA THR A 109 -1.96 4.99 6.82
C THR A 109 -2.46 3.59 7.11
N THR A 110 -2.55 3.20 8.38
CA THR A 110 -3.29 1.99 8.74
C THR A 110 -4.76 2.13 8.34
N THR A 111 -5.43 1.00 8.10
CA THR A 111 -6.87 1.00 7.74
C THR A 111 -7.71 1.65 8.85
N GLY A 112 -7.47 1.29 10.10
CA GLY A 112 -8.21 1.80 11.24
C GLY A 112 -7.89 3.26 11.59
N GLY A 113 -6.67 3.72 11.30
CA GLY A 113 -6.20 5.06 11.59
C GLY A 113 -6.57 6.12 10.56
N ALA A 114 -6.97 5.73 9.35
CA ALA A 114 -7.11 6.63 8.20
C ALA A 114 -7.89 7.93 8.48
N ALA A 115 -9.08 7.82 9.07
CA ALA A 115 -9.93 8.97 9.37
C ALA A 115 -9.32 9.86 10.47
N ASN A 116 -8.78 9.25 11.52
CA ASN A 116 -8.17 9.96 12.64
C ASN A 116 -6.89 10.68 12.21
N VAL A 117 -6.05 10.04 11.39
CA VAL A 117 -4.85 10.68 10.84
C VAL A 117 -5.22 11.88 10.00
N LEU A 118 -6.16 11.76 9.06
CA LEU A 118 -6.59 12.89 8.24
C LEU A 118 -7.13 14.03 9.10
N SER A 119 -8.02 13.73 10.06
CA SER A 119 -8.57 14.74 10.96
C SER A 119 -7.49 15.46 11.76
N LYS A 120 -6.47 14.74 12.26
CA LYS A 120 -5.36 15.34 13.01
C LYS A 120 -4.47 16.20 12.11
N LEU A 121 -4.23 15.78 10.87
CA LEU A 121 -3.48 16.58 9.89
C LEU A 121 -4.21 17.87 9.53
N GLU A 122 -5.53 17.80 9.34
CA GLU A 122 -6.39 18.97 9.08
C GLU A 122 -6.42 19.92 10.28
N ASP A 123 -6.49 19.38 11.51
CA ASP A 123 -6.45 20.16 12.75
C ASP A 123 -5.14 20.96 12.84
N TYR A 124 -3.99 20.32 12.62
CA TYR A 124 -2.70 20.99 12.60
C TYR A 124 -2.63 22.15 11.58
N LEU A 125 -3.16 21.95 10.35
CA LEU A 125 -3.17 23.00 9.35
C LEU A 125 -4.13 24.14 9.68
N GLN A 126 -5.19 23.88 10.43
CA GLN A 126 -6.18 24.89 10.79
C GLN A 126 -5.83 25.66 12.06
N THR A 127 -5.11 25.04 13.00
CA THR A 127 -4.89 25.59 14.32
C THR A 127 -3.42 25.92 14.60
N GLU A 128 -2.49 25.03 14.25
CA GLU A 128 -1.08 25.18 14.60
C GLU A 128 -0.27 25.88 13.50
N TRP A 129 -0.57 25.57 12.24
CA TRP A 129 0.21 26.05 11.07
C TRP A 129 -0.68 26.53 9.93
N PRO A 130 -1.60 27.48 10.18
CA PRO A 130 -2.54 27.97 9.14
C PRO A 130 -1.85 28.76 8.02
N GLU A 131 -0.58 29.12 8.20
CA GLU A 131 0.23 29.82 7.18
C GLU A 131 0.79 28.90 6.11
N LEU A 132 0.78 27.56 6.33
CA LEU A 132 1.34 26.64 5.35
C LEU A 132 0.40 26.43 4.15
N ASP A 133 0.95 26.53 2.95
CA ASP A 133 0.26 26.17 1.71
C ASP A 133 0.28 24.66 1.50
N VAL A 134 -0.69 23.96 2.13
CA VAL A 134 -0.84 22.51 2.06
C VAL A 134 -2.30 22.13 1.89
N TRP A 135 -2.55 21.22 0.95
CA TRP A 135 -3.87 20.67 0.66
C TRP A 135 -3.89 19.19 0.91
N LEU A 136 -4.81 18.71 1.73
CA LEU A 136 -5.03 17.32 2.07
C LEU A 136 -6.30 16.80 1.40
N THR A 137 -6.22 15.63 0.80
CA THR A 137 -7.39 14.98 0.19
C THR A 137 -7.34 13.48 0.48
N SER A 138 -8.40 12.96 1.13
CA SER A 138 -8.55 11.50 1.20
C SER A 138 -8.81 10.93 -0.19
N VAL A 139 -7.97 9.99 -0.60
CA VAL A 139 -8.09 9.27 -1.87
C VAL A 139 -8.19 7.76 -1.65
N THR A 140 -8.55 7.33 -0.43
CA THR A 140 -8.68 5.92 -0.06
C THR A 140 -9.62 5.19 -1.01
N ASP A 141 -10.82 5.73 -1.23
CA ASP A 141 -11.85 5.12 -2.09
C ASP A 141 -11.54 5.25 -3.59
N HIS A 142 -10.56 6.08 -3.95
CA HIS A 142 -10.16 6.28 -5.33
C HIS A 142 -9.33 5.13 -5.88
N TYR A 143 -8.60 4.41 -5.01
CA TYR A 143 -7.69 3.36 -5.39
C TYR A 143 -8.09 1.98 -4.88
N ALA A 144 -8.01 0.97 -5.76
CA ALA A 144 -7.84 -0.42 -5.38
C ALA A 144 -6.35 -0.76 -5.39
N THR A 145 -5.91 -1.57 -4.43
CA THR A 145 -4.50 -1.93 -4.25
C THR A 145 -4.35 -3.44 -4.10
N ALA A 146 -3.60 -4.06 -5.01
CA ALA A 146 -3.15 -5.45 -4.88
C ALA A 146 -1.68 -5.48 -4.47
N SER A 147 -1.37 -6.14 -3.36
CA SER A 147 0.01 -6.37 -2.91
C SER A 147 0.43 -7.79 -3.28
N ILE A 148 1.49 -7.93 -4.08
CA ILE A 148 2.06 -9.22 -4.48
C ILE A 148 3.42 -9.39 -3.82
N CYS A 149 3.58 -10.43 -3.00
CA CYS A 149 4.81 -10.70 -2.26
C CYS A 149 5.38 -12.10 -2.55
N GLY A 150 6.61 -12.32 -2.10
CA GLY A 150 7.29 -13.61 -2.15
C GLY A 150 8.37 -13.70 -3.23
N PRO A 151 9.16 -14.80 -3.23
CA PRO A 151 10.32 -14.97 -4.12
C PRO A 151 9.96 -14.96 -5.61
N ASN A 152 8.73 -15.33 -5.97
CA ASN A 152 8.27 -15.32 -7.36
C ASN A 152 7.53 -14.01 -7.74
N SER A 153 7.37 -13.04 -6.84
CA SER A 153 6.67 -11.78 -7.12
C SER A 153 7.23 -11.06 -8.35
N LYS A 154 8.56 -10.93 -8.49
CA LYS A 154 9.20 -10.32 -9.67
C LYS A 154 8.83 -11.00 -10.99
N LYS A 155 8.71 -12.34 -10.99
CA LYS A 155 8.34 -13.11 -12.19
C LYS A 155 6.89 -12.85 -12.58
N ILE A 156 6.00 -12.74 -11.59
CA ILE A 156 4.59 -12.42 -11.81
C ILE A 156 4.46 -11.00 -12.36
N LEU A 157 5.13 -10.03 -11.74
CA LEU A 157 5.13 -8.64 -12.21
C LEU A 157 5.66 -8.52 -13.63
N LYS A 158 6.69 -9.28 -14.01
CA LYS A 158 7.23 -9.28 -15.37
C LYS A 158 6.24 -9.81 -16.44
N LYS A 159 5.34 -10.72 -16.06
CA LYS A 159 4.23 -11.14 -16.92
C LYS A 159 3.17 -10.05 -17.10
N LEU A 160 2.91 -9.26 -16.06
CA LEU A 160 1.93 -8.17 -16.10
C LEU A 160 2.45 -6.91 -16.78
N PHE A 161 3.76 -6.65 -16.69
CA PHE A 161 4.43 -5.42 -17.13
C PHE A 161 5.73 -5.78 -17.88
N SER A 162 5.62 -6.14 -19.14
CA SER A 162 6.74 -6.62 -19.96
C SER A 162 7.81 -5.55 -20.22
N ASP A 163 7.42 -4.28 -20.19
CA ASP A 163 8.26 -3.09 -20.42
C ASP A 163 9.01 -2.59 -19.18
N ILE A 164 8.78 -3.21 -18.02
CA ILE A 164 9.43 -2.82 -16.77
C ILE A 164 10.49 -3.86 -16.37
N GLU A 165 11.69 -3.37 -16.09
CA GLU A 165 12.75 -4.17 -15.50
C GLU A 165 12.65 -4.15 -13.97
N PHE A 166 12.32 -5.32 -13.38
CA PHE A 166 12.15 -5.52 -11.93
C PHE A 166 13.45 -5.96 -11.24
N ASN A 167 14.56 -5.30 -11.53
CA ASN A 167 15.84 -5.47 -10.85
C ASN A 167 16.13 -4.33 -9.88
N ASP A 168 17.14 -4.49 -9.02
CA ASP A 168 17.42 -3.52 -7.97
C ASP A 168 18.02 -2.20 -8.51
N GLN A 169 18.62 -2.22 -9.69
CA GLN A 169 19.16 -1.03 -10.35
C GLN A 169 18.04 -0.17 -10.96
N ASN A 170 17.12 -0.79 -11.68
CA ASN A 170 16.08 -0.08 -12.43
C ASN A 170 14.82 0.20 -11.61
N PHE A 171 14.56 -0.63 -10.59
CA PHE A 171 13.43 -0.49 -9.68
C PHE A 171 13.87 -0.81 -8.25
N PRO A 172 14.61 0.09 -7.58
CA PRO A 172 15.12 -0.16 -6.24
C PRO A 172 14.02 -0.24 -5.20
N HIS A 173 14.31 -0.89 -4.06
CA HIS A 173 13.41 -0.90 -2.91
C HIS A 173 13.07 0.53 -2.45
N MET A 174 11.87 0.73 -1.92
CA MET A 174 11.33 2.03 -1.53
C MET A 174 11.31 3.04 -2.70
N SER A 175 10.80 2.60 -3.84
CA SER A 175 10.53 3.45 -5.01
C SER A 175 9.23 3.05 -5.69
N PHE A 176 8.76 3.89 -6.60
CA PHE A 176 7.59 3.58 -7.42
C PHE A 176 7.85 3.81 -8.91
N LYS A 177 6.98 3.24 -9.73
CA LYS A 177 6.87 3.49 -11.17
C LYS A 177 5.41 3.65 -11.57
N ASN A 178 5.14 4.60 -12.44
CA ASN A 178 3.87 4.63 -13.16
C ASN A 178 3.94 3.64 -14.31
N ALA A 179 2.84 2.94 -14.56
CA ALA A 179 2.73 1.88 -15.55
C ALA A 179 1.31 1.79 -16.12
N LYS A 180 1.11 0.90 -17.07
CA LYS A 180 -0.22 0.55 -17.55
C LYS A 180 -0.43 -0.96 -17.49
N ILE A 181 -1.61 -1.37 -17.02
CA ILE A 181 -2.06 -2.75 -17.05
C ILE A 181 -3.32 -2.88 -17.90
N GLY A 182 -3.21 -3.56 -19.05
CA GLY A 182 -4.33 -3.65 -20.00
C GLY A 182 -4.79 -2.26 -20.51
N GLY A 183 -3.87 -1.31 -20.68
CA GLY A 183 -4.15 0.06 -21.12
C GLY A 183 -4.60 1.02 -20.02
N ILE A 184 -4.81 0.55 -18.79
CA ILE A 184 -5.27 1.33 -17.62
C ILE A 184 -4.05 1.81 -16.83
N ASP A 185 -3.99 3.10 -16.51
CA ASP A 185 -2.92 3.67 -15.70
C ASP A 185 -2.92 3.10 -14.29
N CYS A 186 -1.74 2.76 -13.80
CA CYS A 186 -1.52 2.28 -12.44
C CYS A 186 -0.17 2.76 -11.90
N ARG A 187 0.01 2.65 -10.59
CA ARG A 187 1.26 2.92 -9.91
C ARG A 187 1.72 1.66 -9.20
N ILE A 188 2.96 1.26 -9.46
CA ILE A 188 3.59 0.12 -8.80
C ILE A 188 4.58 0.68 -7.78
N MET A 189 4.42 0.33 -6.51
CA MET A 189 5.34 0.66 -5.44
C MET A 189 6.12 -0.58 -5.04
N ARG A 190 7.43 -0.49 -4.95
CA ARG A 190 8.26 -1.57 -4.42
C ARG A 190 8.48 -1.36 -2.93
N ILE A 191 7.49 -1.77 -2.17
CA ILE A 191 7.44 -1.71 -0.70
C ILE A 191 7.02 -3.08 -0.18
N SER A 192 7.34 -3.39 1.09
CA SER A 192 7.08 -4.71 1.65
C SER A 192 6.48 -4.60 3.04
N PHE A 193 5.34 -5.27 3.22
CA PHE A 193 4.73 -5.50 4.53
C PHE A 193 5.23 -6.81 5.16
N THR A 194 5.41 -7.86 4.35
CA THR A 194 5.76 -9.21 4.80
C THR A 194 7.27 -9.42 5.03
N GLY A 195 8.11 -8.48 4.63
CA GLY A 195 9.57 -8.65 4.62
C GLY A 195 10.12 -9.37 3.37
N GLU A 196 9.25 -9.95 2.55
CA GLU A 196 9.60 -10.56 1.28
C GLU A 196 9.75 -9.50 0.16
N HIS A 197 10.27 -9.88 -1.01
CA HIS A 197 10.13 -9.06 -2.20
C HIS A 197 8.64 -8.81 -2.44
N SER A 198 8.23 -7.55 -2.44
CA SER A 198 6.82 -7.19 -2.54
C SER A 198 6.60 -5.94 -3.37
N TYR A 199 5.44 -5.89 -4.00
CA TYR A 199 5.01 -4.79 -4.87
C TYR A 199 3.53 -4.53 -4.65
N GLU A 200 3.18 -3.27 -4.44
CA GLU A 200 1.80 -2.81 -4.39
C GLU A 200 1.42 -2.13 -5.70
N ILE A 201 0.35 -2.61 -6.33
CA ILE A 201 -0.18 -2.07 -7.56
C ILE A 201 -1.44 -1.29 -7.22
N ASN A 202 -1.38 0.04 -7.36
CA ASN A 202 -2.49 0.95 -7.14
C ASN A 202 -3.13 1.32 -8.47
N ILE A 203 -4.44 1.12 -8.60
CA ILE A 203 -5.23 1.40 -9.80
C ILE A 203 -6.53 2.10 -9.39
N GLU A 204 -7.21 2.81 -10.30
CA GLU A 204 -8.55 3.34 -9.99
C GLU A 204 -9.47 2.23 -9.46
N ALA A 205 -10.22 2.51 -8.39
CA ALA A 205 -11.00 1.52 -7.64
C ALA A 205 -11.97 0.69 -8.52
N LYS A 206 -12.56 1.31 -9.56
CA LYS A 206 -13.48 0.63 -10.49
C LYS A 206 -12.83 -0.55 -11.25
N TYR A 207 -11.51 -0.59 -11.34
CA TYR A 207 -10.74 -1.65 -11.99
C TYR A 207 -10.16 -2.69 -11.04
N GLY A 208 -10.43 -2.57 -9.73
CA GLY A 208 -9.83 -3.44 -8.70
C GLY A 208 -10.05 -4.93 -8.94
N ASN A 209 -11.28 -5.33 -9.31
CA ASN A 209 -11.56 -6.73 -9.61
C ASN A 209 -10.76 -7.23 -10.83
N SER A 210 -10.65 -6.40 -11.89
CA SER A 210 -9.86 -6.75 -13.08
C SER A 210 -8.37 -6.86 -12.75
N LEU A 211 -7.85 -5.98 -11.89
CA LEU A 211 -6.47 -6.08 -11.38
C LEU A 211 -6.24 -7.41 -10.66
N TRP A 212 -7.12 -7.73 -9.72
CA TRP A 212 -7.03 -8.97 -8.94
C TRP A 212 -7.00 -10.21 -9.84
N GLU A 213 -7.94 -10.30 -10.77
CA GLU A 213 -8.04 -11.43 -11.71
C GLU A 213 -6.78 -11.56 -12.59
N LYS A 214 -6.26 -10.44 -13.09
CA LYS A 214 -5.00 -10.43 -13.86
C LYS A 214 -3.79 -10.88 -13.03
N CYS A 215 -3.71 -10.46 -11.79
CA CYS A 215 -2.64 -10.87 -10.88
C CYS A 215 -2.72 -12.38 -10.56
N MET A 216 -3.91 -12.88 -10.29
CA MET A 216 -4.15 -14.30 -10.04
C MET A 216 -3.81 -15.15 -11.25
N ASP A 217 -4.21 -14.71 -12.46
CA ASP A 217 -3.90 -15.43 -13.70
C ASP A 217 -2.40 -15.44 -14.01
N ALA A 218 -1.73 -14.29 -13.91
CA ALA A 218 -0.28 -14.19 -14.12
C ALA A 218 0.53 -15.01 -13.09
N GLY A 219 0.00 -15.15 -11.87
CA GLY A 219 0.62 -15.89 -10.78
C GLY A 219 0.31 -17.38 -10.75
N LYS A 220 -0.56 -17.87 -11.64
CA LYS A 220 -1.05 -19.26 -11.62
C LYS A 220 0.06 -20.31 -11.66
N ASP A 221 1.07 -20.13 -12.54
CA ASP A 221 2.21 -21.03 -12.65
C ASP A 221 3.15 -21.00 -11.43
N PHE A 222 2.96 -20.02 -10.55
CA PHE A 222 3.73 -19.83 -9.31
C PHE A 222 2.90 -20.13 -8.06
N ASN A 223 1.72 -20.76 -8.23
CA ASN A 223 0.81 -21.08 -7.12
C ASN A 223 0.51 -19.85 -6.24
N ILE A 224 0.29 -18.67 -6.89
CA ILE A 224 -0.07 -17.45 -6.14
C ILE A 224 -1.26 -17.73 -5.23
N THR A 225 -1.11 -17.41 -3.96
CA THR A 225 -2.10 -17.70 -2.94
C THR A 225 -2.63 -16.40 -2.34
N PRO A 226 -3.96 -16.15 -2.35
CA PRO A 226 -4.55 -15.09 -1.56
C PRO A 226 -4.22 -15.27 -0.08
N TYR A 227 -3.83 -14.20 0.60
CA TYR A 227 -3.62 -14.19 2.05
C TYR A 227 -4.29 -12.99 2.70
N GLY A 228 -4.64 -13.12 3.95
CA GLY A 228 -5.27 -12.10 4.75
C GLY A 228 -4.29 -11.36 5.65
N THR A 229 -4.83 -10.63 6.59
CA THR A 229 -4.07 -9.77 7.51
C THR A 229 -3.66 -10.45 8.81
N GLU A 230 -4.13 -11.66 9.08
CA GLU A 230 -3.76 -12.46 10.26
C GLU A 230 -2.36 -13.05 10.16
#